data_9d30e32765a4b9fcdcab90018d141391
#
_entry.id   9d30e32765a4b9fcdcab90018d141391
#
_cell.length_a   1.000
_cell.length_b   1.000
_cell.length_c   1.000
_cell.angle_alpha   90.00
_cell.angle_beta   90.00
_cell.angle_gamma   90.00
#
_symmetry.space_group_name_H-M   'P 1'
#
loop_
_entity.id
_entity.type
_entity.pdbx_description
1 polymer ?
#
loop_
_entity_poly.entity_id
_entity_poly.type
_entity_poly.pdbx_seq_one_letter_code
_entity_poly.pdbx_strand_id
1 'polypeptide(L)'
;MNLTVDRVSKSFGNKSALTDISLEFTTGVYGILGANGSGKTTFMRIVASVMKPSSGKVLLNGQDIAALDHQYRELIGYLPQQVGMYPNFTAEKFLSYIAALKGLSRTEAQAKVNEVLELVKLSDHRKEKVGKFSGGMTRRIGIAQALLNDPQILIVDEPTAGLDPKERIRFRNLLSQISADRIVLLSTHIVSDIELIAKEILVLKGGRLIRKDTPRELLKPIEGKVWSLLVDETGVSTFQAKYRVEAIARIRDQFQLRIISETKPHPDAVNEDPNLEDLYLHYFDEEVVV
;
A
#
# COMPACT_ATOMS: atom_id res chain seq x y z
N MET A 1 16.18 -13.41 5.01
CA MET A 1 14.81 -13.74 5.49
C MET A 1 13.92 -13.98 4.29
N ASN A 2 13.08 -15.03 4.33
CA ASN A 2 12.11 -15.33 3.28
C ASN A 2 10.73 -15.53 3.93
N LEU A 3 9.71 -14.81 3.42
CA LEU A 3 8.31 -14.94 3.83
C LEU A 3 7.53 -15.51 2.65
N THR A 4 6.99 -16.73 2.81
CA THR A 4 6.27 -17.43 1.74
C THR A 4 4.80 -17.55 2.10
N VAL A 5 3.93 -17.21 1.17
CA VAL A 5 2.49 -17.44 1.21
C VAL A 5 2.20 -18.62 0.30
N ASP A 6 1.70 -19.73 0.85
CA ASP A 6 1.48 -20.98 0.13
C ASP A 6 -0.01 -21.29 0.03
N ARG A 7 -0.59 -21.07 -1.14
CA ARG A 7 -1.98 -21.36 -1.52
C ARG A 7 -3.02 -20.83 -0.52
N VAL A 8 -2.80 -19.63 -0.03
CA VAL A 8 -3.67 -19.00 0.96
C VAL A 8 -5.01 -18.64 0.34
N SER A 9 -6.08 -19.14 0.94
CA SER A 9 -7.46 -18.75 0.62
C SER A 9 -8.18 -18.29 1.88
N LYS A 10 -9.15 -17.38 1.72
CA LYS A 10 -10.00 -16.90 2.81
C LYS A 10 -11.43 -16.69 2.35
N SER A 11 -12.38 -17.30 3.06
CA SER A 11 -13.81 -17.11 2.85
C SER A 11 -14.50 -16.61 4.11
N PHE A 12 -15.53 -15.81 3.96
CA PHE A 12 -16.44 -15.34 5.00
C PHE A 12 -17.86 -15.77 4.61
N GLY A 13 -18.33 -16.85 5.22
CA GLY A 13 -19.54 -17.53 4.75
C GLY A 13 -19.40 -17.91 3.28
N ASN A 14 -20.32 -17.48 2.44
CA ASN A 14 -20.33 -17.78 1.00
C ASN A 14 -19.45 -16.83 0.15
N LYS A 15 -18.86 -15.79 0.76
CA LYS A 15 -18.03 -14.82 0.03
C LYS A 15 -16.55 -15.21 0.12
N SER A 16 -15.94 -15.52 -1.02
CA SER A 16 -14.48 -15.66 -1.10
C SER A 16 -13.83 -14.27 -1.13
N ALA A 17 -12.91 -14.04 -0.20
CA ALA A 17 -12.13 -12.81 -0.12
C ALA A 17 -10.72 -12.98 -0.68
N LEU A 18 -10.16 -14.18 -0.61
CA LEU A 18 -8.90 -14.56 -1.24
C LEU A 18 -9.01 -15.98 -1.78
N THR A 19 -8.41 -16.22 -2.94
CA THR A 19 -8.44 -17.53 -3.61
C THR A 19 -7.05 -17.88 -4.10
N ASP A 20 -6.46 -18.91 -3.50
CA ASP A 20 -5.23 -19.56 -3.94
C ASP A 20 -4.06 -18.60 -4.19
N ILE A 21 -3.75 -17.76 -3.21
CA ILE A 21 -2.63 -16.82 -3.28
C ILE A 21 -1.33 -17.52 -2.92
N SER A 22 -0.38 -17.53 -3.87
CA SER A 22 0.98 -18.04 -3.65
C SER A 22 2.01 -17.00 -4.02
N LEU A 23 2.89 -16.64 -3.06
CA LEU A 23 3.82 -15.52 -3.15
C LEU A 23 5.07 -15.76 -2.30
N GLU A 24 6.18 -15.17 -2.70
CA GLU A 24 7.40 -15.08 -1.90
C GLU A 24 7.86 -13.64 -1.76
N PHE A 25 8.38 -13.31 -0.57
CA PHE A 25 8.91 -12.01 -0.22
C PHE A 25 10.29 -12.14 0.41
N THR A 26 11.21 -11.33 -0.06
CA THR A 26 12.53 -11.10 0.55
C THR A 26 12.64 -9.65 0.97
N THR A 27 13.77 -9.21 1.46
CA THR A 27 14.00 -7.80 1.83
C THR A 27 13.63 -6.84 0.69
N GLY A 28 12.90 -5.79 1.01
CA GLY A 28 12.45 -4.74 0.08
C GLY A 28 11.00 -4.33 0.32
N VAL A 29 10.54 -3.31 -0.42
CA VAL A 29 9.16 -2.80 -0.39
C VAL A 29 8.33 -3.51 -1.45
N TYR A 30 7.17 -4.01 -1.05
CA TYR A 30 6.19 -4.64 -1.93
C TYR A 30 4.88 -3.85 -1.88
N GLY A 31 4.50 -3.29 -3.02
CA GLY A 31 3.21 -2.64 -3.18
C GLY A 31 2.09 -3.66 -3.39
N ILE A 32 0.94 -3.48 -2.78
CA ILE A 32 -0.26 -4.28 -3.02
C ILE A 32 -1.32 -3.38 -3.62
N LEU A 33 -1.51 -3.51 -4.92
CA LEU A 33 -2.42 -2.70 -5.72
C LEU A 33 -3.74 -3.45 -5.98
N GLY A 34 -4.85 -2.73 -5.87
CA GLY A 34 -6.16 -3.32 -6.14
C GLY A 34 -7.30 -2.39 -5.75
N ALA A 35 -8.45 -2.57 -6.38
CA ALA A 35 -9.66 -1.83 -6.06
C ALA A 35 -10.17 -2.14 -4.64
N ASN A 36 -11.10 -1.33 -4.14
CA ASN A 36 -11.76 -1.61 -2.88
C ASN A 36 -12.49 -2.97 -2.94
N GLY A 37 -12.30 -3.79 -1.91
CA GLY A 37 -12.85 -5.15 -1.88
C GLY A 37 -12.02 -6.21 -2.63
N SER A 38 -10.88 -5.88 -3.23
CA SER A 38 -10.01 -6.85 -3.92
C SER A 38 -9.30 -7.86 -2.99
N GLY A 39 -9.39 -7.70 -1.66
CA GLY A 39 -8.79 -8.61 -0.69
C GLY A 39 -7.53 -8.10 0.00
N LYS A 40 -7.00 -6.89 -0.31
CA LYS A 40 -5.76 -6.32 0.25
C LYS A 40 -5.69 -6.41 1.78
N THR A 41 -6.67 -5.80 2.46
CA THR A 41 -6.72 -5.80 3.93
C THR A 41 -6.84 -7.22 4.51
N THR A 42 -7.57 -8.12 3.87
CA THR A 42 -7.68 -9.53 4.28
C THR A 42 -6.32 -10.23 4.18
N PHE A 43 -5.62 -10.05 3.07
CA PHE A 43 -4.28 -10.55 2.85
C PHE A 43 -3.30 -10.02 3.92
N MET A 44 -3.29 -8.70 4.13
CA MET A 44 -2.44 -8.04 5.13
C MET A 44 -2.69 -8.60 6.54
N ARG A 45 -3.96 -8.77 6.94
CA ARG A 45 -4.33 -9.33 8.25
C ARG A 45 -3.89 -10.77 8.43
N ILE A 46 -3.90 -11.58 7.37
CA ILE A 46 -3.42 -12.97 7.42
C ILE A 46 -1.91 -12.97 7.61
N VAL A 47 -1.16 -12.20 6.82
CA VAL A 47 0.29 -12.08 6.95
C VAL A 47 0.68 -11.47 8.29
N ALA A 48 -0.11 -10.53 8.83
CA ALA A 48 0.10 -9.96 10.17
C ALA A 48 -0.26 -10.93 11.32
N SER A 49 -0.65 -12.18 11.03
CA SER A 49 -1.13 -13.13 12.04
C SER A 49 -2.34 -12.64 12.88
N VAL A 50 -3.06 -11.64 12.37
CA VAL A 50 -4.30 -11.12 12.99
C VAL A 50 -5.50 -11.97 12.58
N MET A 51 -5.41 -12.67 11.45
CA MET A 51 -6.48 -13.49 10.90
C MET A 51 -5.91 -14.81 10.38
N LYS A 52 -6.59 -15.92 10.68
CA LYS A 52 -6.24 -17.23 10.11
C LYS A 52 -6.80 -17.37 8.69
N PRO A 53 -6.04 -17.95 7.74
CA PRO A 53 -6.56 -18.33 6.44
C PRO A 53 -7.64 -19.43 6.59
N SER A 54 -8.50 -19.62 5.58
CA SER A 54 -9.41 -20.77 5.50
C SER A 54 -8.70 -22.02 4.99
N SER A 55 -7.70 -21.86 4.10
CA SER A 55 -6.80 -22.91 3.65
C SER A 55 -5.45 -22.29 3.24
N GLY A 56 -4.44 -23.14 3.06
CA GLY A 56 -3.07 -22.69 2.82
C GLY A 56 -2.39 -22.22 4.10
N LYS A 57 -1.18 -21.70 3.98
CA LYS A 57 -0.35 -21.27 5.11
C LYS A 57 0.59 -20.16 4.73
N VAL A 58 1.10 -19.45 5.73
CA VAL A 58 2.20 -18.49 5.58
C VAL A 58 3.40 -19.05 6.32
N LEU A 59 4.56 -19.01 5.68
CA LEU A 59 5.80 -19.56 6.18
C LEU A 59 6.85 -18.47 6.34
N LEU A 60 7.56 -18.44 7.45
CA LEU A 60 8.76 -17.66 7.66
C LEU A 60 9.97 -18.60 7.64
N ASN A 61 10.87 -18.42 6.67
CA ASN A 61 12.04 -19.31 6.49
C ASN A 61 11.67 -20.81 6.47
N GLY A 62 10.51 -21.15 5.86
CA GLY A 62 9.99 -22.52 5.77
C GLY A 62 9.17 -23.01 6.97
N GLN A 63 9.07 -22.24 8.06
CA GLN A 63 8.28 -22.58 9.25
C GLN A 63 6.93 -21.89 9.24
N ASP A 64 5.87 -22.62 9.57
CA ASP A 64 4.50 -22.05 9.63
C ASP A 64 4.41 -20.97 10.71
N ILE A 65 3.95 -19.76 10.34
CA ILE A 65 3.78 -18.65 11.28
C ILE A 65 2.77 -18.96 12.39
N ALA A 66 1.83 -19.87 12.15
CA ALA A 66 0.89 -20.32 13.17
C ALA A 66 1.57 -21.17 14.25
N ALA A 67 2.61 -21.91 13.89
CA ALA A 67 3.42 -22.67 14.85
C ALA A 67 4.43 -21.79 15.59
N LEU A 68 4.98 -20.76 14.92
CA LEU A 68 5.87 -19.78 15.53
C LEU A 68 5.18 -18.88 16.55
N ASP A 69 3.88 -18.61 16.36
CA ASP A 69 3.00 -17.84 17.24
C ASP A 69 3.62 -16.52 17.75
N HIS A 70 3.99 -16.42 19.04
CA HIS A 70 4.57 -15.20 19.61
C HIS A 70 5.89 -14.81 18.96
N GLN A 71 6.76 -15.77 18.62
CA GLN A 71 8.05 -15.52 17.96
C GLN A 71 7.87 -14.79 16.62
N TYR A 72 6.85 -15.17 15.85
CA TYR A 72 6.54 -14.45 14.62
C TYR A 72 6.01 -13.04 14.88
N ARG A 73 5.14 -12.87 15.91
CA ARG A 73 4.58 -11.56 16.27
C ARG A 73 5.63 -10.57 16.77
N GLU A 74 6.71 -11.04 17.38
CA GLU A 74 7.84 -10.20 17.77
C GLU A 74 8.57 -9.59 16.57
N LEU A 75 8.55 -10.28 15.42
CA LEU A 75 9.19 -9.83 14.19
C LEU A 75 8.32 -8.89 13.34
N ILE A 76 7.05 -8.67 13.73
CA ILE A 76 6.10 -7.89 12.95
C ILE A 76 5.87 -6.50 13.54
N GLY A 77 5.89 -5.49 12.66
CA GLY A 77 5.21 -4.22 12.85
C GLY A 77 3.97 -4.16 11.98
N TYR A 78 2.82 -3.85 12.56
CA TYR A 78 1.57 -3.72 11.80
C TYR A 78 0.92 -2.36 12.03
N LEU A 79 0.72 -1.61 10.95
CA LEU A 79 -0.08 -0.40 10.90
C LEU A 79 -1.39 -0.70 10.16
N PRO A 80 -2.51 -0.86 10.88
CA PRO A 80 -3.82 -1.06 10.25
C PRO A 80 -4.34 0.24 9.63
N GLN A 81 -5.31 0.11 8.72
CA GLN A 81 -5.99 1.25 8.08
C GLN A 81 -6.56 2.24 9.11
N GLN A 82 -7.11 1.74 10.21
CA GLN A 82 -7.55 2.55 11.34
C GLN A 82 -6.67 2.27 12.55
N VAL A 83 -5.97 3.29 13.01
CA VAL A 83 -5.12 3.17 14.19
C VAL A 83 -5.96 3.37 15.44
N GLY A 84 -6.09 2.32 16.26
CA GLY A 84 -6.71 2.42 17.58
C GLY A 84 -5.84 3.25 18.52
N MET A 85 -6.34 4.38 18.98
CA MET A 85 -5.60 5.27 19.88
C MET A 85 -6.39 5.51 21.16
N TYR A 86 -5.66 5.86 22.22
CA TYR A 86 -6.21 6.36 23.47
C TYR A 86 -6.17 7.90 23.46
N PRO A 87 -7.27 8.61 23.11
CA PRO A 87 -7.24 10.05 22.80
C PRO A 87 -6.69 10.93 23.94
N ASN A 88 -6.82 10.47 25.18
CA ASN A 88 -6.35 11.18 26.36
C ASN A 88 -4.89 10.91 26.72
N PHE A 89 -4.21 9.98 26.03
CA PHE A 89 -2.79 9.74 26.27
C PHE A 89 -1.96 10.77 25.49
N THR A 90 -0.83 11.18 26.06
CA THR A 90 0.20 11.88 25.28
C THR A 90 0.88 10.91 24.33
N ALA A 91 1.55 11.41 23.29
CA ALA A 91 2.27 10.57 22.34
C ALA A 91 3.28 9.66 23.06
N GLU A 92 4.06 10.21 23.97
CA GLU A 92 5.02 9.45 24.79
C GLU A 92 4.33 8.37 25.63
N LYS A 93 3.23 8.71 26.31
CA LYS A 93 2.48 7.74 27.13
C LYS A 93 1.87 6.65 26.27
N PHE A 94 1.34 6.99 25.10
CA PHE A 94 0.79 6.02 24.16
C PHE A 94 1.86 5.02 23.70
N LEU A 95 3.00 5.52 23.21
CA LEU A 95 4.09 4.65 22.75
C LEU A 95 4.70 3.81 23.89
N SER A 96 4.86 4.39 25.09
CA SER A 96 5.34 3.65 26.26
C SER A 96 4.38 2.54 26.67
N TYR A 97 3.08 2.77 26.58
CA TYR A 97 2.07 1.75 26.84
C TYR A 97 2.14 0.60 25.82
N ILE A 98 2.27 0.93 24.52
CA ILE A 98 2.43 -0.10 23.49
C ILE A 98 3.76 -0.85 23.64
N ALA A 99 4.86 -0.16 23.98
CA ALA A 99 6.15 -0.79 24.23
C ALA A 99 6.07 -1.81 25.37
N ALA A 100 5.37 -1.46 26.47
CA ALA A 100 5.12 -2.39 27.57
C ALA A 100 4.29 -3.62 27.14
N LEU A 101 3.26 -3.43 26.30
CA LEU A 101 2.47 -4.55 25.74
C LEU A 101 3.32 -5.46 24.83
N LYS A 102 4.35 -4.91 24.19
CA LYS A 102 5.33 -5.66 23.39
C LYS A 102 6.44 -6.33 24.21
N GLY A 103 6.39 -6.20 25.54
CA GLY A 103 7.35 -6.84 26.45
C GLY A 103 8.68 -6.11 26.65
N LEU A 104 8.83 -4.86 26.14
CA LEU A 104 10.04 -4.08 26.36
C LEU A 104 10.16 -3.69 27.85
N SER A 105 11.35 -3.82 28.41
CA SER A 105 11.65 -3.27 29.72
C SER A 105 11.49 -1.75 29.76
N ARG A 106 11.36 -1.16 30.94
CA ARG A 106 11.19 0.30 31.08
C ARG A 106 12.31 1.10 30.44
N THR A 107 13.55 0.62 30.55
CA THR A 107 14.73 1.30 29.99
C THR A 107 14.75 1.21 28.46
N GLU A 108 14.49 0.01 27.91
CA GLU A 108 14.40 -0.21 26.47
C GLU A 108 13.25 0.59 25.87
N ALA A 109 12.07 0.56 26.52
CA ALA A 109 10.90 1.33 26.08
C ALA A 109 11.20 2.84 26.00
N GLN A 110 11.86 3.41 27.02
CA GLN A 110 12.21 4.82 27.04
C GLN A 110 13.17 5.18 25.89
N ALA A 111 14.20 4.38 25.66
CA ALA A 111 15.16 4.58 24.57
C ALA A 111 14.45 4.48 23.19
N LYS A 112 13.65 3.43 23.00
CA LYS A 112 12.97 3.18 21.73
C LYS A 112 11.86 4.19 21.43
N VAL A 113 11.13 4.64 22.45
CA VAL A 113 10.12 5.73 22.30
C VAL A 113 10.79 7.03 21.83
N ASN A 114 11.95 7.38 22.37
CA ASN A 114 12.69 8.56 21.91
C ASN A 114 13.11 8.41 20.44
N GLU A 115 13.71 7.27 20.10
CA GLU A 115 14.15 6.95 18.72
C GLU A 115 13.00 7.04 17.72
N VAL A 116 11.88 6.36 17.98
CA VAL A 116 10.75 6.36 17.03
C VAL A 116 10.05 7.70 16.94
N LEU A 117 9.96 8.49 18.02
CA LEU A 117 9.42 9.86 17.98
C LEU A 117 10.28 10.78 17.12
N GLU A 118 11.60 10.65 17.20
CA GLU A 118 12.53 11.40 16.35
C GLU A 118 12.39 10.98 14.89
N LEU A 119 12.39 9.68 14.62
CA LEU A 119 12.26 9.11 13.27
C LEU A 119 11.00 9.61 12.56
N VAL A 120 9.86 9.65 13.26
CA VAL A 120 8.59 10.14 12.68
C VAL A 120 8.39 11.65 12.84
N LYS A 121 9.39 12.40 13.35
CA LYS A 121 9.35 13.87 13.56
C LYS A 121 8.18 14.31 14.44
N LEU A 122 7.98 13.64 15.56
CA LEU A 122 6.97 13.97 16.57
C LEU A 122 7.58 14.28 17.95
N SER A 123 8.90 14.48 18.05
CA SER A 123 9.60 14.78 19.31
C SER A 123 9.05 16.02 20.01
N ASP A 124 8.75 17.08 19.26
CA ASP A 124 8.19 18.34 19.80
C ASP A 124 6.74 18.18 20.29
N HIS A 125 6.03 17.16 19.80
CA HIS A 125 4.64 16.86 20.16
C HIS A 125 4.51 15.74 21.19
N ARG A 126 5.64 15.28 21.80
CA ARG A 126 5.67 14.12 22.71
C ARG A 126 4.72 14.22 23.91
N LYS A 127 4.50 15.43 24.43
CA LYS A 127 3.61 15.71 25.56
C LYS A 127 2.18 16.10 25.14
N GLU A 128 1.91 16.20 23.85
CA GLU A 128 0.60 16.51 23.31
C GLU A 128 -0.29 15.26 23.30
N LYS A 129 -1.57 15.42 23.58
CA LYS A 129 -2.56 14.33 23.55
C LYS A 129 -2.79 13.88 22.12
N VAL A 130 -2.73 12.56 21.89
CA VAL A 130 -2.92 12.00 20.53
C VAL A 130 -4.30 12.26 19.95
N GLY A 131 -5.31 12.51 20.77
CA GLY A 131 -6.65 12.94 20.33
C GLY A 131 -6.70 14.32 19.67
N LYS A 132 -5.61 15.12 19.77
CA LYS A 132 -5.48 16.42 19.11
C LYS A 132 -4.65 16.37 17.82
N PHE A 133 -4.15 15.19 17.46
CA PHE A 133 -3.29 15.02 16.31
C PHE A 133 -4.04 15.21 14.99
N SER A 134 -3.38 15.83 14.01
CA SER A 134 -3.84 15.82 12.62
C SER A 134 -3.83 14.41 12.04
N GLY A 135 -4.49 14.19 10.92
CA GLY A 135 -4.45 12.90 10.21
C GLY A 135 -3.02 12.44 9.94
N GLY A 136 -2.14 13.33 9.48
CA GLY A 136 -0.73 13.03 9.25
C GLY A 136 0.04 12.69 10.53
N MET A 137 -0.20 13.41 11.63
CA MET A 137 0.39 13.08 12.93
C MET A 137 -0.10 11.74 13.45
N THR A 138 -1.39 11.44 13.27
CA THR A 138 -2.01 10.15 13.63
C THR A 138 -1.38 8.99 12.87
N ARG A 139 -1.11 9.15 11.58
CA ARG A 139 -0.41 8.14 10.78
C ARG A 139 1.04 7.99 11.21
N ARG A 140 1.74 9.08 11.47
CA ARG A 140 3.14 9.05 11.93
C ARG A 140 3.30 8.37 13.30
N ILE A 141 2.43 8.61 14.26
CA ILE A 141 2.50 7.89 15.53
C ILE A 141 2.06 6.42 15.39
N GLY A 142 1.18 6.12 14.44
CA GLY A 142 0.83 4.74 14.07
C GLY A 142 2.00 3.95 13.51
N ILE A 143 2.85 4.56 12.65
CA ILE A 143 4.07 3.87 12.20
C ILE A 143 5.10 3.78 13.34
N ALA A 144 5.21 4.80 14.20
CA ALA A 144 6.08 4.76 15.37
C ALA A 144 5.77 3.56 16.28
N GLN A 145 4.47 3.31 16.58
CA GLN A 145 4.07 2.14 17.35
C GLN A 145 4.42 0.81 16.68
N ALA A 146 4.33 0.75 15.33
CA ALA A 146 4.66 -0.46 14.59
C ALA A 146 6.16 -0.77 14.64
N LEU A 147 7.01 0.26 14.81
CA LEU A 147 8.48 0.15 14.82
C LEU A 147 9.08 -0.09 16.23
N LEU A 148 8.30 -0.08 17.30
CA LEU A 148 8.80 -0.14 18.69
C LEU A 148 9.64 -1.38 18.99
N ASN A 149 9.35 -2.52 18.38
CA ASN A 149 10.09 -3.78 18.57
C ASN A 149 11.11 -4.07 17.47
N ASP A 150 11.49 -3.06 16.68
CA ASP A 150 12.41 -3.18 15.56
C ASP A 150 12.06 -4.33 14.60
N PRO A 151 10.87 -4.30 14.00
CA PRO A 151 10.34 -5.42 13.23
C PRO A 151 11.16 -5.71 11.97
N GLN A 152 11.31 -6.98 11.66
CA GLN A 152 11.89 -7.44 10.39
C GLN A 152 10.87 -7.45 9.24
N ILE A 153 9.58 -7.49 9.58
CA ILE A 153 8.45 -7.45 8.64
C ILE A 153 7.54 -6.29 9.04
N LEU A 154 7.39 -5.32 8.16
CA LEU A 154 6.50 -4.17 8.39
C LEU A 154 5.31 -4.25 7.43
N ILE A 155 4.12 -4.27 7.97
CA ILE A 155 2.87 -4.36 7.23
C ILE A 155 2.10 -3.06 7.43
N VAL A 156 1.76 -2.38 6.33
CA VAL A 156 1.20 -1.03 6.35
C VAL A 156 -0.03 -0.97 5.45
N ASP A 157 -1.21 -0.91 6.06
CA ASP A 157 -2.49 -0.97 5.34
C ASP A 157 -3.05 0.42 5.08
N GLU A 158 -3.06 0.86 3.83
CA GLU A 158 -3.53 2.17 3.33
C GLU A 158 -3.06 3.39 4.15
N PRO A 159 -1.75 3.58 4.35
CA PRO A 159 -1.25 4.58 5.29
C PRO A 159 -1.43 6.02 4.82
N THR A 160 -1.55 6.25 3.53
CA THR A 160 -1.57 7.59 2.90
C THR A 160 -2.98 8.09 2.60
N ALA A 161 -4.00 7.25 2.82
CA ALA A 161 -5.39 7.63 2.63
C ALA A 161 -5.77 8.84 3.52
N GLY A 162 -6.28 9.92 2.89
CA GLY A 162 -6.68 11.14 3.57
C GLY A 162 -5.53 12.07 4.01
N LEU A 163 -4.28 11.79 3.59
CA LEU A 163 -3.16 12.70 3.80
C LEU A 163 -3.05 13.74 2.69
N ASP A 164 -2.60 14.94 3.04
CA ASP A 164 -2.21 15.93 2.04
C ASP A 164 -0.94 15.51 1.26
N PRO A 165 -0.66 16.10 0.09
CA PRO A 165 0.46 15.72 -0.75
C PRO A 165 1.82 15.80 -0.03
N LYS A 166 2.02 16.79 0.86
CA LYS A 166 3.27 16.97 1.60
C LYS A 166 3.51 15.85 2.62
N GLU A 167 2.45 15.45 3.33
CA GLU A 167 2.51 14.34 4.28
C GLU A 167 2.68 12.99 3.57
N ARG A 168 2.10 12.79 2.37
CA ARG A 168 2.34 11.60 1.55
C ARG A 168 3.81 11.45 1.16
N ILE A 169 4.43 12.53 0.66
CA ILE A 169 5.85 12.53 0.32
C ILE A 169 6.71 12.19 1.54
N ARG A 170 6.42 12.80 2.69
CA ARG A 170 7.14 12.52 3.94
C ARG A 170 7.00 11.07 4.36
N PHE A 171 5.80 10.52 4.29
CA PHE A 171 5.53 9.14 4.66
C PHE A 171 6.26 8.15 3.73
N ARG A 172 6.21 8.40 2.43
CA ARG A 172 6.94 7.61 1.43
C ARG A 172 8.45 7.60 1.69
N ASN A 173 9.04 8.78 1.94
CA ASN A 173 10.46 8.88 2.24
C ASN A 173 10.83 8.15 3.54
N LEU A 174 9.96 8.20 4.56
CA LEU A 174 10.13 7.43 5.79
C LEU A 174 10.12 5.92 5.49
N LEU A 175 9.15 5.42 4.74
CA LEU A 175 9.09 4.00 4.36
C LEU A 175 10.33 3.56 3.58
N SER A 176 10.79 4.35 2.62
CA SER A 176 12.01 4.09 1.87
C SER A 176 13.23 3.99 2.79
N GLN A 177 13.35 4.89 3.75
CA GLN A 177 14.46 4.90 4.72
C GLN A 177 14.50 3.65 5.60
N ILE A 178 13.34 3.19 6.08
CA ILE A 178 13.25 2.07 7.04
C ILE A 178 13.20 0.70 6.36
N SER A 179 13.13 0.63 5.03
CA SER A 179 12.95 -0.62 4.28
C SER A 179 14.25 -1.33 3.89
N ALA A 180 15.41 -0.73 4.15
CA ALA A 180 16.70 -1.21 3.63
C ALA A 180 17.03 -2.67 4.02
N ASP A 181 16.60 -3.11 5.20
CA ASP A 181 16.89 -4.43 5.79
C ASP A 181 15.63 -5.24 6.14
N ARG A 182 14.44 -4.79 5.73
CA ARG A 182 13.13 -5.34 6.13
C ARG A 182 12.30 -5.76 4.94
N ILE A 183 11.34 -6.66 5.18
CA ILE A 183 10.21 -6.86 4.27
C ILE A 183 9.15 -5.82 4.63
N VAL A 184 8.80 -4.97 3.66
CA VAL A 184 7.73 -3.98 3.84
C VAL A 184 6.59 -4.32 2.88
N LEU A 185 5.41 -4.63 3.41
CA LEU A 185 4.18 -4.81 2.64
C LEU A 185 3.31 -3.56 2.78
N LEU A 186 3.06 -2.89 1.68
CA LEU A 186 2.31 -1.64 1.62
C LEU A 186 1.08 -1.79 0.73
N SER A 187 -0.13 -1.76 1.30
CA SER A 187 -1.35 -1.65 0.50
C SER A 187 -1.68 -0.20 0.21
N THR A 188 -2.11 0.08 -1.01
CA THR A 188 -2.62 1.40 -1.40
C THR A 188 -3.51 1.28 -2.64
N HIS A 189 -4.42 2.25 -2.80
CA HIS A 189 -5.11 2.51 -4.05
C HIS A 189 -4.51 3.73 -4.77
N ILE A 190 -3.48 4.36 -4.17
CA ILE A 190 -2.77 5.52 -4.73
C ILE A 190 -1.47 5.03 -5.35
N VAL A 191 -1.47 4.89 -6.64
CA VAL A 191 -0.41 4.25 -7.42
C VAL A 191 0.93 4.96 -7.27
N SER A 192 0.92 6.30 -7.29
CA SER A 192 2.12 7.15 -7.15
C SER A 192 2.84 6.99 -5.81
N ASP A 193 2.19 6.41 -4.79
CA ASP A 193 2.84 6.17 -3.49
C ASP A 193 3.80 4.97 -3.52
N ILE A 194 3.58 4.00 -4.39
CA ILE A 194 4.37 2.77 -4.48
C ILE A 194 5.33 2.76 -5.66
N GLU A 195 5.03 3.48 -6.73
CA GLU A 195 5.79 3.47 -7.99
C GLU A 195 7.30 3.73 -7.80
N LEU A 196 7.63 4.65 -6.90
CA LEU A 196 8.99 5.11 -6.68
C LEU A 196 9.77 4.29 -5.64
N ILE A 197 9.10 3.49 -4.81
CA ILE A 197 9.73 2.79 -3.69
C ILE A 197 9.58 1.28 -3.75
N ALA A 198 8.61 0.77 -4.50
CA ALA A 198 8.35 -0.65 -4.56
C ALA A 198 9.41 -1.40 -5.38
N LYS A 199 9.95 -2.47 -4.78
CA LYS A 199 10.75 -3.47 -5.46
C LYS A 199 9.91 -4.26 -6.46
N GLU A 200 8.74 -4.68 -6.04
CA GLU A 200 7.74 -5.38 -6.83
C GLU A 200 6.33 -4.94 -6.39
N ILE A 201 5.37 -5.06 -7.29
CA ILE A 201 3.96 -4.74 -7.04
C ILE A 201 3.12 -5.98 -7.31
N LEU A 202 2.23 -6.28 -6.37
CA LEU A 202 1.21 -7.31 -6.46
C LEU A 202 -0.09 -6.66 -6.93
N VAL A 203 -0.67 -7.15 -8.02
CA VAL A 203 -1.97 -6.72 -8.52
C VAL A 203 -3.02 -7.73 -8.08
N LEU A 204 -3.91 -7.32 -7.15
CA LEU A 204 -5.01 -8.15 -6.63
C LEU A 204 -6.35 -7.71 -7.22
N LYS A 205 -7.07 -8.64 -7.86
CA LYS A 205 -8.43 -8.43 -8.41
C LYS A 205 -9.35 -9.57 -7.99
N GLY A 206 -10.49 -9.24 -7.39
CA GLY A 206 -11.49 -10.24 -6.98
C GLY A 206 -10.95 -11.34 -6.05
N GLY A 207 -10.02 -11.01 -5.15
CA GLY A 207 -9.40 -11.98 -4.24
C GLY A 207 -8.34 -12.88 -4.88
N ARG A 208 -7.92 -12.62 -6.12
CA ARG A 208 -6.89 -13.38 -6.84
C ARG A 208 -5.68 -12.52 -7.13
N LEU A 209 -4.51 -13.13 -7.12
CA LEU A 209 -3.29 -12.51 -7.63
C LEU A 209 -3.32 -12.55 -9.17
N ILE A 210 -3.35 -11.40 -9.80
CA ILE A 210 -3.28 -11.28 -11.27
C ILE A 210 -1.84 -11.31 -11.74
N ARG A 211 -0.98 -10.51 -11.07
CA ARG A 211 0.44 -10.42 -11.40
C ARG A 211 1.25 -9.93 -10.21
N LYS A 212 2.51 -10.34 -10.14
CA LYS A 212 3.54 -9.79 -9.26
C LYS A 212 4.78 -9.56 -10.10
N ASP A 213 5.24 -8.31 -10.14
CA ASP A 213 6.41 -7.96 -10.94
C ASP A 213 7.00 -6.62 -10.50
N THR A 214 8.16 -6.25 -11.05
CA THR A 214 8.68 -4.88 -10.88
C THR A 214 7.74 -3.85 -11.55
N PRO A 215 7.75 -2.59 -11.10
CA PRO A 215 6.94 -1.55 -11.75
C PRO A 215 7.14 -1.50 -13.27
N ARG A 216 8.39 -1.59 -13.73
CA ARG A 216 8.72 -1.58 -15.15
C ARG A 216 8.13 -2.77 -15.92
N GLU A 217 8.27 -3.98 -15.40
CA GLU A 217 7.75 -5.18 -16.06
C GLU A 217 6.21 -5.20 -16.12
N LEU A 218 5.56 -4.58 -15.12
CA LEU A 218 4.11 -4.43 -15.10
C LEU A 218 3.59 -3.52 -16.22
N LEU A 219 4.37 -2.52 -16.64
CA LEU A 219 3.98 -1.57 -17.69
C LEU A 219 4.15 -2.11 -19.11
N LYS A 220 4.99 -3.11 -19.33
CA LYS A 220 5.25 -3.70 -20.65
C LYS A 220 3.99 -4.05 -21.47
N PRO A 221 2.91 -4.61 -20.90
CA PRO A 221 1.70 -4.93 -21.66
C PRO A 221 1.01 -3.73 -22.30
N ILE A 222 1.25 -2.52 -21.78
CA ILE A 222 0.64 -1.26 -22.26
C ILE A 222 1.67 -0.31 -22.88
N GLU A 223 2.94 -0.72 -23.01
CA GLU A 223 3.94 0.04 -23.77
C GLU A 223 3.50 0.22 -25.23
N GLY A 224 3.62 1.46 -25.74
CA GLY A 224 3.22 1.83 -27.08
C GLY A 224 1.71 1.96 -27.30
N LYS A 225 0.88 1.74 -26.26
CA LYS A 225 -0.59 1.79 -26.33
C LYS A 225 -1.19 3.02 -25.65
N VAL A 226 -0.38 3.85 -25.01
CA VAL A 226 -0.81 5.08 -24.34
C VAL A 226 -0.59 6.25 -25.26
N TRP A 227 -1.64 7.06 -25.47
CA TRP A 227 -1.65 8.17 -26.42
C TRP A 227 -2.14 9.44 -25.75
N SER A 228 -1.53 10.57 -26.05
CA SER A 228 -2.08 11.89 -25.73
C SER A 228 -2.64 12.55 -27.00
N LEU A 229 -3.77 13.23 -26.86
CA LEU A 229 -4.43 13.95 -27.97
C LEU A 229 -5.04 15.23 -27.44
N LEU A 230 -4.80 16.36 -28.15
CA LEU A 230 -5.48 17.62 -27.88
C LEU A 230 -6.74 17.70 -28.73
N VAL A 231 -7.86 18.01 -28.08
CA VAL A 231 -9.18 18.16 -28.74
C VAL A 231 -9.91 19.39 -28.23
N ASP A 232 -10.91 19.84 -28.92
CA ASP A 232 -11.91 20.80 -28.46
C ASP A 232 -12.96 20.12 -27.55
N GLU A 233 -13.88 20.89 -27.00
CA GLU A 233 -14.92 20.37 -26.07
C GLU A 233 -15.83 19.33 -26.77
N THR A 234 -16.09 19.45 -28.05
CA THR A 234 -16.91 18.48 -28.82
C THR A 234 -16.17 17.18 -29.08
N GLY A 235 -14.85 17.26 -29.23
CA GLY A 235 -13.98 16.11 -29.41
C GLY A 235 -13.95 15.21 -28.17
N VAL A 236 -14.04 15.78 -26.94
CA VAL A 236 -14.01 15.00 -25.71
C VAL A 236 -15.06 13.90 -25.71
N SER A 237 -16.33 14.25 -25.93
CA SER A 237 -17.44 13.28 -25.97
C SER A 237 -17.30 12.28 -27.11
N THR A 238 -16.80 12.72 -28.25
CA THR A 238 -16.57 11.86 -29.42
C THR A 238 -15.54 10.78 -29.14
N PHE A 239 -14.40 11.15 -28.48
CA PHE A 239 -13.35 10.19 -28.14
C PHE A 239 -13.75 9.29 -26.97
N GLN A 240 -14.45 9.81 -25.96
CA GLN A 240 -14.98 8.98 -24.85
C GLN A 240 -15.97 7.91 -25.32
N ALA A 241 -16.76 8.20 -26.36
CA ALA A 241 -17.71 7.22 -26.92
C ALA A 241 -17.00 6.10 -27.71
N LYS A 242 -15.76 6.31 -28.17
CA LYS A 242 -15.08 5.40 -29.09
C LYS A 242 -13.85 4.73 -28.48
N TYR A 243 -13.19 5.39 -27.54
CA TYR A 243 -11.95 4.95 -26.95
C TYR A 243 -12.02 5.03 -25.44
N ARG A 244 -11.18 4.27 -24.79
CA ARG A 244 -10.96 4.36 -23.36
C ARG A 244 -10.10 5.59 -23.07
N VAL A 245 -10.74 6.63 -22.51
CA VAL A 245 -10.10 7.88 -22.11
C VAL A 245 -9.81 7.80 -20.61
N GLU A 246 -8.54 7.69 -20.23
CA GLU A 246 -8.06 7.51 -18.87
C GLU A 246 -8.02 8.82 -18.08
N ALA A 247 -7.65 9.89 -18.74
CA ALA A 247 -7.57 11.21 -18.13
C ALA A 247 -7.95 12.31 -19.11
N ILE A 248 -8.55 13.38 -18.61
CA ILE A 248 -8.89 14.58 -19.32
C ILE A 248 -8.31 15.77 -18.57
N ALA A 249 -7.38 16.49 -19.17
CA ALA A 249 -6.79 17.69 -18.61
C ALA A 249 -7.12 18.90 -19.49
N ARG A 250 -7.60 19.99 -18.89
CA ARG A 250 -7.81 21.24 -19.61
C ARG A 250 -6.49 21.98 -19.81
N ILE A 251 -6.11 22.22 -21.05
CA ILE A 251 -4.93 23.01 -21.43
C ILE A 251 -5.39 24.22 -22.22
N ARG A 252 -5.44 25.39 -21.56
CA ARG A 252 -5.99 26.64 -22.12
C ARG A 252 -7.43 26.44 -22.61
N ASP A 253 -7.65 26.53 -23.93
CA ASP A 253 -8.97 26.42 -24.58
C ASP A 253 -9.23 25.02 -25.15
N GLN A 254 -8.32 24.07 -24.93
CA GLN A 254 -8.41 22.70 -25.41
C GLN A 254 -8.37 21.68 -24.25
N PHE A 255 -8.65 20.44 -24.57
CA PHE A 255 -8.59 19.31 -23.65
C PHE A 255 -7.54 18.31 -24.15
N GLN A 256 -6.60 17.97 -23.27
CA GLN A 256 -5.69 16.85 -23.50
C GLN A 256 -6.35 15.57 -22.97
N LEU A 257 -6.54 14.64 -23.86
CA LEU A 257 -7.02 13.30 -23.55
C LEU A 257 -5.84 12.36 -23.41
N ARG A 258 -5.85 11.51 -22.38
CA ARG A 258 -4.95 10.36 -22.26
C ARG A 258 -5.75 9.10 -22.57
N ILE A 259 -5.34 8.36 -23.60
CA ILE A 259 -6.13 7.29 -24.23
C ILE A 259 -5.31 6.00 -24.24
N ILE A 260 -5.89 4.87 -23.82
CA ILE A 260 -5.31 3.54 -24.06
C ILE A 260 -5.94 2.94 -25.29
N SER A 261 -5.11 2.64 -26.30
CA SER A 261 -5.55 2.02 -27.55
C SER A 261 -4.42 1.22 -28.18
N GLU A 262 -4.75 0.04 -28.72
CA GLU A 262 -3.82 -0.83 -29.47
C GLU A 262 -3.33 -0.14 -30.76
N THR A 263 -4.12 0.75 -31.32
CA THR A 263 -3.79 1.48 -32.53
C THR A 263 -3.85 2.98 -32.27
N LYS A 264 -3.10 3.76 -33.05
CA LYS A 264 -3.09 5.22 -32.98
C LYS A 264 -4.51 5.77 -33.16
N PRO A 265 -5.11 6.45 -32.16
CA PRO A 265 -6.53 6.82 -32.18
C PRO A 265 -6.83 7.99 -33.13
N HIS A 266 -5.82 8.82 -33.44
CA HIS A 266 -5.94 9.97 -34.32
C HIS A 266 -4.56 10.30 -34.94
N PRO A 267 -4.48 10.86 -36.20
CA PRO A 267 -3.21 11.25 -36.80
C PRO A 267 -2.34 12.16 -35.92
N ASP A 268 -2.96 13.07 -35.16
CA ASP A 268 -2.27 14.02 -34.28
C ASP A 268 -2.00 13.45 -32.87
N ALA A 269 -2.45 12.25 -32.56
CA ALA A 269 -2.16 11.63 -31.27
C ALA A 269 -0.65 11.35 -31.12
N VAL A 270 -0.09 11.64 -29.98
CA VAL A 270 1.31 11.42 -29.63
C VAL A 270 1.40 10.23 -28.67
N ASN A 271 2.33 9.31 -28.96
CA ASN A 271 2.56 8.19 -28.05
C ASN A 271 3.26 8.67 -26.79
N GLU A 272 2.80 8.22 -25.64
CA GLU A 272 3.29 8.57 -24.30
C GLU A 272 3.81 7.31 -23.59
N ASP A 273 4.78 7.51 -22.73
CA ASP A 273 5.22 6.43 -21.83
C ASP A 273 4.08 6.09 -20.86
N PRO A 274 3.80 4.80 -20.66
CA PRO A 274 2.79 4.36 -19.69
C PRO A 274 3.25 4.59 -18.25
N ASN A 275 2.31 4.86 -17.38
CA ASN A 275 2.52 4.89 -15.94
C ASN A 275 1.65 3.85 -15.21
N LEU A 276 1.85 3.69 -13.91
CA LEU A 276 1.05 2.73 -13.15
C LEU A 276 -0.42 3.14 -12.95
N GLU A 277 -0.79 4.41 -13.15
CA GLU A 277 -2.20 4.84 -13.15
C GLU A 277 -2.91 4.29 -14.39
N ASP A 278 -2.26 4.34 -15.57
CA ASP A 278 -2.77 3.71 -16.81
C ASP A 278 -2.96 2.19 -16.59
N LEU A 279 -1.98 1.55 -15.94
CA LEU A 279 -2.05 0.12 -15.62
C LEU A 279 -3.18 -0.19 -14.65
N TYR A 280 -3.35 0.64 -13.61
CA TYR A 280 -4.44 0.47 -12.64
C TYR A 280 -5.79 0.49 -13.33
N LEU A 281 -6.02 1.50 -14.16
CA LEU A 281 -7.24 1.63 -14.91
C LEU A 281 -7.38 0.48 -15.92
N HIS A 282 -6.30 0.06 -16.58
CA HIS A 282 -6.31 -1.09 -17.48
C HIS A 282 -6.79 -2.39 -16.79
N TYR A 283 -6.42 -2.63 -15.54
CA TYR A 283 -6.84 -3.84 -14.82
C TYR A 283 -8.19 -3.71 -14.11
N PHE A 284 -8.57 -2.52 -13.63
CA PHE A 284 -9.68 -2.35 -12.69
C PHE A 284 -10.88 -1.62 -13.23
N ASP A 285 -10.73 -0.84 -14.30
CA ASP A 285 -11.86 -0.25 -15.02
C ASP A 285 -12.47 -1.30 -15.97
N GLU A 286 -13.22 -2.23 -15.38
CA GLU A 286 -14.27 -2.92 -16.11
C GLU A 286 -15.56 -2.14 -15.87
N GLU A 287 -16.20 -1.74 -16.98
CA GLU A 287 -17.52 -1.14 -17.01
C GLU A 287 -17.60 0.39 -16.87
N VAL A 288 -17.22 1.09 -17.93
CA VAL A 288 -18.20 1.98 -18.55
C VAL A 288 -18.76 1.24 -19.79
N VAL A 289 -19.60 0.25 -19.56
CA VAL A 289 -20.58 -0.15 -20.58
C VAL A 289 -21.70 0.89 -20.45
N VAL A 290 -21.72 1.80 -21.40
CA VAL A 290 -22.89 2.66 -21.69
C VAL A 290 -24.03 1.78 -22.14
#